data_08541aa21e91f54182f2f9896e2e91a7
#
_entry.id   08541aa21e91f54182f2f9896e2e91a7
#
_cell.length_a   1.000
_cell.length_b   1.000
_cell.length_c   1.000
_cell.angle_alpha   90.00
_cell.angle_beta   90.00
_cell.angle_gamma   90.00
#
_symmetry.space_group_name_H-M   'P 1'
#
loop_
_entity.id
_entity.type
_entity.pdbx_description
1 polymer ?
#
loop_
_entity_poly.entity_id
_entity_poly.type
_entity_poly.pdbx_seq_one_letter_code
_entity_poly.pdbx_strand_id
1 'polypeptide(L)'
;MEKFIIDVAVGLVVALLTLVAKWQWPLIKSLFDEESRRLAAQVAGTWDANEQFSGSNTQNTYAMEVNCRGGRVTGMHTCLNGPDQGKKFDLVGTYKDQILTFAWMPSSREALESGTVTARLVQDKQLEGHGLYIEPQDGKVYTSTYSAKKR
;
A
#
# COMPACT_ATOMS: atom_id res chain seq x y z
N MET A 1 -32.65 -28.63 28.63
CA MET A 1 -32.59 -27.93 27.32
C MET A 1 -31.85 -26.57 27.43
N GLU A 2 -32.19 -25.71 28.39
CA GLU A 2 -31.54 -24.37 28.53
C GLU A 2 -30.02 -24.44 28.75
N LYS A 3 -29.54 -25.35 29.63
CA LYS A 3 -28.11 -25.49 29.91
C LYS A 3 -27.30 -25.85 28.66
N PHE A 4 -27.83 -26.72 27.81
CA PHE A 4 -27.19 -27.11 26.54
C PHE A 4 -27.08 -25.94 25.55
N ILE A 5 -28.10 -25.10 25.47
CA ILE A 5 -28.10 -23.91 24.60
C ILE A 5 -27.05 -22.89 25.06
N ILE A 6 -26.94 -22.70 26.39
CA ILE A 6 -25.93 -21.78 26.96
C ILE A 6 -24.51 -22.29 26.69
N ASP A 7 -24.24 -23.57 26.87
CA ASP A 7 -22.91 -24.15 26.65
C ASP A 7 -22.50 -24.08 25.18
N VAL A 8 -23.41 -24.27 24.23
CA VAL A 8 -23.17 -24.10 22.79
C VAL A 8 -22.92 -22.64 22.45
N ALA A 9 -23.70 -21.73 23.01
CA ALA A 9 -23.52 -20.29 22.76
C ALA A 9 -22.17 -19.77 23.27
N VAL A 10 -21.76 -20.19 24.48
CA VAL A 10 -20.46 -19.85 25.07
C VAL A 10 -19.31 -20.40 24.21
N GLY A 11 -19.42 -21.68 23.78
CA GLY A 11 -18.43 -22.31 22.90
C GLY A 11 -18.25 -21.55 21.57
N LEU A 12 -19.35 -21.07 20.96
CA LEU A 12 -19.36 -20.33 19.73
C LEU A 12 -18.70 -18.93 19.90
N VAL A 13 -18.99 -18.25 21.00
CA VAL A 13 -18.40 -16.95 21.34
C VAL A 13 -16.89 -17.09 21.57
N VAL A 14 -16.45 -18.09 22.30
CA VAL A 14 -15.02 -18.36 22.55
C VAL A 14 -14.30 -18.69 21.25
N ALA A 15 -14.90 -19.51 20.37
CA ALA A 15 -14.32 -19.83 19.06
C ALA A 15 -14.18 -18.57 18.16
N LEU A 16 -15.19 -17.71 18.15
CA LEU A 16 -15.18 -16.45 17.40
C LEU A 16 -14.10 -15.49 17.94
N LEU A 17 -14.00 -15.32 19.24
CA LEU A 17 -12.98 -14.49 19.88
C LEU A 17 -11.56 -15.01 19.59
N THR A 18 -11.39 -16.34 19.59
CA THR A 18 -10.09 -16.97 19.28
C THR A 18 -9.70 -16.77 17.82
N LEU A 19 -10.65 -16.84 16.90
CA LEU A 19 -10.45 -16.57 15.47
C LEU A 19 -10.07 -15.10 15.23
N VAL A 20 -10.80 -14.18 15.84
CA VAL A 20 -10.51 -12.73 15.75
C VAL A 20 -9.15 -12.42 16.37
N ALA A 21 -8.83 -13.00 17.53
CA ALA A 21 -7.52 -12.83 18.16
C ALA A 21 -6.39 -13.38 17.28
N LYS A 22 -6.52 -14.56 16.69
CA LYS A 22 -5.53 -15.12 15.74
C LYS A 22 -5.35 -14.25 14.52
N TRP A 23 -6.43 -13.66 14.00
CA TRP A 23 -6.37 -12.82 12.82
C TRP A 23 -5.74 -11.44 13.11
N GLN A 24 -5.97 -10.89 14.30
CA GLN A 24 -5.42 -9.61 14.72
C GLN A 24 -4.06 -9.73 15.43
N TRP A 25 -3.65 -10.93 15.85
CA TRP A 25 -2.39 -11.16 16.56
C TRP A 25 -1.15 -10.62 15.86
N PRO A 26 -0.98 -10.77 14.52
CA PRO A 26 0.16 -10.16 13.81
C PRO A 26 0.17 -8.63 13.89
N LEU A 27 -1.01 -8.01 13.87
CA LEU A 27 -1.14 -6.56 14.00
C LEU A 27 -0.81 -6.08 15.42
N ILE A 28 -1.28 -6.82 16.43
CA ILE A 28 -1.01 -6.53 17.84
C ILE A 28 0.48 -6.74 18.13
N LYS A 29 1.06 -7.84 17.67
CA LYS A 29 2.49 -8.13 17.83
C LYS A 29 3.36 -7.04 17.20
N SER A 30 2.99 -6.56 16.01
CA SER A 30 3.74 -5.50 15.32
C SER A 30 3.71 -4.14 16.04
N LEU A 31 2.71 -3.89 16.88
CA LEU A 31 2.64 -2.67 17.70
C LEU A 31 3.68 -2.68 18.84
N PHE A 32 4.09 -3.86 19.29
CA PHE A 32 5.04 -4.04 20.39
C PHE A 32 6.44 -4.44 19.92
N ASP A 33 6.58 -4.81 18.63
CA ASP A 33 7.85 -5.19 18.05
C ASP A 33 8.60 -3.94 17.57
N GLU A 34 9.75 -3.68 18.21
CA GLU A 34 10.60 -2.52 17.93
C GLU A 34 11.15 -2.54 16.49
N GLU A 35 11.45 -3.71 15.96
CA GLU A 35 11.93 -3.90 14.59
C GLU A 35 10.83 -3.53 13.57
N SER A 36 9.63 -4.00 13.78
CA SER A 36 8.47 -3.64 12.95
C SER A 36 8.18 -2.14 12.97
N ARG A 37 8.33 -1.49 14.14
CA ARG A 37 8.20 -0.02 14.24
C ARG A 37 9.31 0.71 13.51
N ARG A 38 10.54 0.24 13.61
CA ARG A 38 11.69 0.82 12.91
C ARG A 38 11.54 0.68 11.40
N LEU A 39 11.15 -0.49 10.91
CA LEU A 39 10.88 -0.73 9.50
C LEU A 39 9.72 0.14 8.99
N ALA A 40 8.64 0.25 9.77
CA ALA A 40 7.53 1.13 9.45
C ALA A 40 7.96 2.59 9.31
N ALA A 41 8.80 3.08 10.23
CA ALA A 41 9.31 4.44 10.23
C ALA A 41 10.18 4.76 9.00
N GLN A 42 10.85 3.77 8.41
CA GLN A 42 11.66 3.97 7.21
C GLN A 42 10.80 4.39 6.01
N VAL A 43 9.63 3.79 5.84
CA VAL A 43 8.78 3.99 4.66
C VAL A 43 7.59 4.89 4.92
N ALA A 44 7.08 4.96 6.16
CA ALA A 44 5.98 5.86 6.51
C ALA A 44 6.38 7.34 6.39
N GLY A 45 5.45 8.17 5.94
CA GLY A 45 5.65 9.61 5.79
C GLY A 45 5.29 10.12 4.40
N THR A 46 5.77 11.31 4.09
CA THR A 46 5.49 12.00 2.82
C THR A 46 6.67 11.87 1.86
N TRP A 47 6.37 11.60 0.61
CA TRP A 47 7.34 11.37 -0.45
C TRP A 47 7.01 12.19 -1.69
N ASP A 48 8.04 12.67 -2.38
CA ASP A 48 7.94 13.18 -3.73
C ASP A 48 8.32 12.05 -4.68
N ALA A 49 7.37 11.59 -5.50
CA ALA A 49 7.55 10.48 -6.41
C ALA A 49 7.52 10.92 -7.86
N ASN A 50 8.31 10.25 -8.68
CA ASN A 50 8.39 10.44 -10.12
C ASN A 50 8.21 9.10 -10.81
N GLU A 51 7.44 9.08 -11.88
CA GLU A 51 7.20 7.91 -12.69
C GLU A 51 7.31 8.27 -14.18
N GLN A 52 8.08 7.49 -14.91
CA GLN A 52 8.23 7.65 -16.35
C GLN A 52 7.85 6.37 -17.07
N PHE A 53 6.84 6.45 -17.92
CA PHE A 53 6.34 5.31 -18.70
C PHE A 53 7.24 5.00 -19.88
N SER A 54 7.43 3.71 -20.15
CA SER A 54 8.19 3.25 -21.33
C SER A 54 7.52 3.70 -22.62
N GLY A 55 8.31 4.30 -23.51
CA GLY A 55 7.81 4.83 -24.78
C GLY A 55 7.16 6.21 -24.68
N SER A 56 7.14 6.83 -23.53
CA SER A 56 6.69 8.21 -23.32
C SER A 56 7.84 9.09 -22.84
N ASN A 57 7.88 10.33 -23.33
CA ASN A 57 8.76 11.36 -22.77
C ASN A 57 8.13 12.09 -21.59
N THR A 58 6.90 11.72 -21.21
CA THR A 58 6.17 12.37 -20.12
C THR A 58 6.58 11.73 -18.80
N GLN A 59 7.02 12.55 -17.87
CA GLN A 59 7.28 12.18 -16.49
C GLN A 59 6.11 12.66 -15.62
N ASN A 60 5.47 11.75 -14.94
CA ASN A 60 4.46 12.08 -13.95
C ASN A 60 5.10 12.27 -12.58
N THR A 61 4.66 13.29 -11.86
CA THR A 61 5.11 13.60 -10.50
C THR A 61 3.95 13.48 -9.52
N TYR A 62 4.24 12.93 -8.34
CA TYR A 62 3.22 12.70 -7.32
C TYR A 62 3.69 13.16 -5.95
N ALA A 63 2.76 13.69 -5.15
CA ALA A 63 2.92 13.76 -3.70
C ALA A 63 2.30 12.51 -3.11
N MET A 64 3.08 11.72 -2.38
CA MET A 64 2.65 10.44 -1.83
C MET A 64 2.69 10.49 -0.29
N GLU A 65 1.61 10.06 0.35
CA GLU A 65 1.52 9.86 1.79
C GLU A 65 1.44 8.37 2.06
N VAL A 66 2.36 7.85 2.86
CA VAL A 66 2.47 6.42 3.17
C VAL A 66 2.33 6.20 4.66
N ASN A 67 1.43 5.29 5.02
CA ASN A 67 1.31 4.70 6.34
C ASN A 67 1.78 3.24 6.29
N CYS A 68 2.56 2.82 7.28
CA CYS A 68 3.03 1.45 7.39
C CYS A 68 2.79 0.93 8.80
N ARG A 69 2.16 -0.26 8.91
CA ARG A 69 1.97 -0.99 10.17
C ARG A 69 2.21 -2.47 9.95
N GLY A 70 3.17 -3.05 10.68
CA GLY A 70 3.48 -4.47 10.60
C GLY A 70 3.80 -4.93 9.17
N GLY A 71 4.47 -4.09 8.38
CA GLY A 71 4.76 -4.37 6.98
C GLY A 71 3.58 -4.15 6.02
N ARG A 72 2.37 -3.88 6.52
CA ARG A 72 1.23 -3.49 5.67
C ARG A 72 1.30 -2.01 5.37
N VAL A 73 1.18 -1.67 4.10
CA VAL A 73 1.24 -0.30 3.59
C VAL A 73 -0.15 0.13 3.12
N THR A 74 -0.53 1.34 3.52
CA THR A 74 -1.69 2.06 3.00
C THR A 74 -1.28 3.50 2.78
N GLY A 75 -1.98 4.21 1.92
CA GLY A 75 -1.66 5.61 1.65
C GLY A 75 -2.46 6.18 0.52
N MET A 76 -1.99 7.31 0.04
CA MET A 76 -2.56 8.03 -1.08
C MET A 76 -1.46 8.70 -1.88
N HIS A 77 -1.56 8.72 -3.18
CA HIS A 77 -0.78 9.64 -3.99
C HIS A 77 -1.68 10.61 -4.77
N THR A 78 -1.20 11.83 -4.92
CA THR A 78 -1.86 12.88 -5.70
C THR A 78 -0.97 13.23 -6.87
N CYS A 79 -1.50 13.17 -8.07
CA CYS A 79 -0.78 13.57 -9.28
C CYS A 79 -0.59 15.09 -9.29
N LEU A 80 0.64 15.55 -9.53
CA LEU A 80 1.01 16.98 -9.48
C LEU A 80 1.11 17.63 -10.85
N ASN A 81 1.20 16.84 -11.92
CA ASN A 81 1.36 17.34 -13.29
C ASN A 81 0.65 16.45 -14.32
N GLY A 82 0.62 16.91 -15.57
CA GLY A 82 0.05 16.17 -16.68
C GLY A 82 -1.49 16.17 -16.72
N PRO A 83 -2.10 15.30 -17.56
CA PRO A 83 -3.56 15.27 -17.75
C PRO A 83 -4.31 14.83 -16.50
N ASP A 84 -3.64 14.14 -15.59
CA ASP A 84 -4.21 13.62 -14.33
C ASP A 84 -3.93 14.53 -13.13
N GLN A 85 -3.46 15.75 -13.35
CA GLN A 85 -3.17 16.69 -12.28
C GLN A 85 -4.35 16.86 -11.32
N GLY A 86 -4.08 16.69 -10.03
CA GLY A 86 -5.08 16.76 -8.96
C GLY A 86 -5.83 15.46 -8.70
N LYS A 87 -5.73 14.44 -9.57
CA LYS A 87 -6.30 13.11 -9.28
C LYS A 87 -5.62 12.47 -8.09
N LYS A 88 -6.42 11.75 -7.29
CA LYS A 88 -5.99 11.02 -6.10
C LYS A 88 -6.16 9.53 -6.30
N PHE A 89 -5.21 8.78 -5.80
CA PHE A 89 -5.18 7.33 -5.91
C PHE A 89 -4.85 6.74 -4.54
N ASP A 90 -5.63 5.75 -4.14
CA ASP A 90 -5.40 5.01 -2.91
C ASP A 90 -4.30 3.97 -3.11
N LEU A 91 -3.42 3.83 -2.11
CA LEU A 91 -2.31 2.89 -2.11
C LEU A 91 -2.59 1.78 -1.12
N VAL A 92 -2.40 0.54 -1.56
CA VAL A 92 -2.45 -0.65 -0.70
C VAL A 92 -1.30 -1.58 -1.05
N GLY A 93 -0.53 -2.01 -0.05
CA GLY A 93 0.63 -2.83 -0.33
C GLY A 93 1.33 -3.39 0.90
N THR A 94 2.60 -3.72 0.70
CA THR A 94 3.48 -4.29 1.74
C THR A 94 4.87 -3.68 1.68
N TYR A 95 5.52 -3.62 2.85
CA TYR A 95 6.93 -3.28 2.97
C TYR A 95 7.65 -4.38 3.75
N LYS A 96 8.60 -5.02 3.11
CA LYS A 96 9.41 -6.09 3.69
C LYS A 96 10.79 -6.12 3.03
N ASP A 97 11.83 -6.39 3.82
CA ASP A 97 13.21 -6.57 3.32
C ASP A 97 13.69 -5.39 2.44
N GLN A 98 13.35 -4.15 2.84
CA GLN A 98 13.61 -2.90 2.11
C GLN A 98 12.88 -2.80 0.76
N ILE A 99 11.94 -3.68 0.47
CA ILE A 99 11.12 -3.65 -0.73
C ILE A 99 9.72 -3.16 -0.37
N LEU A 100 9.30 -2.08 -1.00
CA LEU A 100 7.95 -1.55 -1.00
C LEU A 100 7.23 -2.02 -2.26
N THR A 101 6.14 -2.75 -2.10
CA THR A 101 5.25 -3.11 -3.22
C THR A 101 3.87 -2.62 -2.90
N PHE A 102 3.26 -1.89 -3.81
CA PHE A 102 1.88 -1.43 -3.67
C PHE A 102 1.12 -1.45 -4.98
N ALA A 103 -0.17 -1.68 -4.88
CA ALA A 103 -1.13 -1.38 -5.93
C ALA A 103 -1.72 0.00 -5.68
N TRP A 104 -2.05 0.71 -6.75
CA TRP A 104 -2.75 1.97 -6.70
C TRP A 104 -4.02 1.91 -7.56
N MET A 105 -5.05 2.57 -7.08
CA MET A 105 -6.33 2.67 -7.75
C MET A 105 -6.95 4.05 -7.49
N PRO A 106 -7.75 4.58 -8.42
CA PRO A 106 -8.39 5.87 -8.21
C PRO A 106 -9.26 5.88 -6.96
N SER A 107 -9.17 6.95 -6.18
CA SER A 107 -10.05 7.16 -5.03
C SER A 107 -11.49 7.45 -5.45
N SER A 108 -11.72 7.88 -6.71
CA SER A 108 -13.05 8.03 -7.29
C SER A 108 -13.44 6.79 -8.08
N ARG A 109 -14.72 6.38 -8.01
CA ARG A 109 -15.25 5.20 -8.72
C ARG A 109 -15.38 5.39 -10.24
N GLU A 110 -15.11 6.58 -10.76
CA GLU A 110 -15.32 6.93 -12.17
C GLU A 110 -14.13 6.56 -13.07
N ALA A 111 -12.97 6.30 -12.50
CA ALA A 111 -11.79 5.91 -13.25
C ALA A 111 -11.48 4.42 -13.05
N LEU A 112 -11.09 3.76 -14.14
CA LEU A 112 -10.75 2.32 -14.16
C LEU A 112 -9.23 2.08 -14.16
N GLU A 113 -8.45 3.16 -14.11
CA GLU A 113 -7.00 3.11 -14.12
C GLU A 113 -6.47 2.41 -12.86
N SER A 114 -5.52 1.51 -13.01
CA SER A 114 -4.87 0.87 -11.87
C SER A 114 -3.48 0.41 -12.26
N GLY A 115 -2.63 0.29 -11.27
CA GLY A 115 -1.28 -0.17 -11.48
C GLY A 115 -0.64 -0.70 -10.22
N THR A 116 0.58 -1.17 -10.37
CA THR A 116 1.41 -1.66 -9.27
C THR A 116 2.80 -1.06 -9.38
N VAL A 117 3.43 -0.84 -8.23
CA VAL A 117 4.82 -0.41 -8.14
C VAL A 117 5.56 -1.36 -7.19
N THR A 118 6.76 -1.75 -7.58
CA THR A 118 7.72 -2.41 -6.70
C THR A 118 8.99 -1.59 -6.69
N ALA A 119 9.35 -1.07 -5.52
CA ALA A 119 10.51 -0.22 -5.34
C ALA A 119 11.35 -0.65 -4.13
N ARG A 120 12.66 -0.51 -4.24
CA ARG A 120 13.60 -0.78 -3.16
C ARG A 120 14.01 0.51 -2.48
N LEU A 121 14.13 0.48 -1.17
CA LEU A 121 14.76 1.55 -0.39
C LEU A 121 16.28 1.44 -0.58
N VAL A 122 16.87 2.33 -1.38
CA VAL A 122 18.30 2.31 -1.74
C VAL A 122 19.16 3.16 -0.80
N GLN A 123 18.53 4.20 -0.22
CA GLN A 123 19.10 5.03 0.83
C GLN A 123 17.97 5.35 1.81
N ASP A 124 18.26 5.79 3.01
CA ASP A 124 17.27 6.01 4.07
C ASP A 124 16.06 6.88 3.67
N LYS A 125 16.16 7.58 2.56
CA LYS A 125 15.13 8.51 2.07
C LYS A 125 14.87 8.41 0.57
N GLN A 126 15.27 7.32 -0.09
CA GLN A 126 15.09 7.17 -1.54
C GLN A 126 14.59 5.78 -1.90
N LEU A 127 13.54 5.73 -2.71
CA LEU A 127 12.99 4.53 -3.31
C LEU A 127 13.28 4.54 -4.81
N GLU A 128 13.69 3.39 -5.35
CA GLU A 128 13.89 3.17 -6.79
C GLU A 128 13.27 1.85 -7.20
N GLY A 129 12.60 1.83 -8.36
CA GLY A 129 11.93 0.63 -8.81
C GLY A 129 11.21 0.76 -10.14
N HIS A 130 10.22 -0.08 -10.31
CA HIS A 130 9.44 -0.18 -11.53
C HIS A 130 7.95 -0.27 -11.22
N GLY A 131 7.16 0.25 -12.15
CA GLY A 131 5.71 0.14 -12.13
C GLY A 131 5.17 -0.62 -13.33
N LEU A 132 3.96 -1.12 -13.17
CA LEU A 132 3.10 -1.66 -14.23
C LEU A 132 1.78 -0.93 -14.17
N TYR A 133 1.30 -0.49 -15.32
CA TYR A 133 0.03 0.20 -15.49
C TYR A 133 -0.77 -0.47 -16.60
N ILE A 134 -2.05 -0.67 -16.39
CA ILE A 134 -2.97 -1.21 -17.37
C ILE A 134 -3.85 -0.06 -17.85
N GLU A 135 -3.76 0.25 -19.15
CA GLU A 135 -4.64 1.23 -19.78
C GLU A 135 -6.03 0.63 -19.99
N PRO A 136 -7.08 1.17 -19.36
CA PRO A 136 -8.42 0.58 -19.43
C PRO A 136 -9.04 0.62 -20.81
N GLN A 137 -8.62 1.57 -21.65
CA GLN A 137 -9.24 1.79 -22.96
C GLN A 137 -8.83 0.74 -24.00
N ASP A 138 -7.59 0.28 -23.96
CA ASP A 138 -7.06 -0.68 -24.93
C ASP A 138 -6.51 -1.97 -24.30
N GLY A 139 -6.53 -2.07 -22.97
CA GLY A 139 -6.04 -3.23 -22.21
C GLY A 139 -4.54 -3.45 -22.30
N LYS A 140 -3.78 -2.49 -22.83
CA LYS A 140 -2.32 -2.60 -22.91
C LYS A 140 -1.67 -2.42 -21.57
N VAL A 141 -0.58 -3.16 -21.37
CA VAL A 141 0.27 -3.05 -20.19
C VAL A 141 1.46 -2.17 -20.51
N TYR A 142 1.64 -1.14 -19.71
CA TYR A 142 2.80 -0.27 -19.79
C TYR A 142 3.71 -0.51 -18.59
N THR A 143 5.01 -0.45 -18.82
CA THR A 143 6.01 -0.46 -17.76
C THR A 143 6.47 0.96 -17.47
N SER A 144 6.89 1.21 -16.25
CA SER A 144 7.48 2.50 -15.87
C SER A 144 8.72 2.31 -15.01
N THR A 145 9.58 3.33 -15.02
CA THR A 145 10.59 3.53 -13.98
C THR A 145 10.00 4.40 -12.89
N TYR A 146 10.25 4.04 -11.66
CA TYR A 146 9.72 4.71 -10.48
C TYR A 146 10.84 5.14 -9.54
N SER A 147 10.78 6.38 -9.08
CA SER A 147 11.66 6.87 -8.02
C SER A 147 10.88 7.74 -7.05
N ALA A 148 11.23 7.72 -5.77
CA ALA A 148 10.63 8.61 -4.80
C ALA A 148 11.66 9.05 -3.75
N LYS A 149 11.52 10.29 -3.27
CA LYS A 149 12.37 10.89 -2.24
C LYS A 149 11.50 11.32 -1.06
N LYS A 150 11.89 10.91 0.13
CA LYS A 150 11.20 11.28 1.37
C LYS A 150 11.47 12.74 1.72
N ARG A 151 10.41 13.46 2.08
CA ARG A 151 10.48 14.83 2.58
C ARG A 151 11.06 14.94 3.99
#